data_9319b07b60d0e1660192cc14de4b01d8
#
_entry.id   9319b07b60d0e1660192cc14de4b01d8
#
_cell.length_a   1.000
_cell.length_b   1.000
_cell.length_c   1.000
_cell.angle_alpha   90.00
_cell.angle_beta   90.00
_cell.angle_gamma   90.00
#
_symmetry.space_group_name_H-M   'P 1'
#
loop_
_entity.id
_entity.type
_entity.pdbx_description
1 polymer ?
#
loop_
_entity_poly.entity_id
_entity_poly.type
_entity_poly.pdbx_seq_one_letter_code
_entity_poly.pdbx_strand_id
1 'polypeptide(L)'
;LEPDETLLVQSGKPVAIFRTHEDAPRVLIANSNIVPHWATQENFDRWEAQGLIMFGQMTAGSWIYIGTQGILQGTYETFGSLARQQGWGSLKGKFVLTAGLGEMGGAQPLAVTMNGGVALVVEVDQWRIDRRLQHRYLDVATDNIEEAMTWVEEAVARGEAKAIGLLGNAAEILPELVARGVKPDVVTDQTSAHDPLLGYIPAGMTLAEAA
;
A
#
# COMPACT_ATOMS: atom_id res chain seq x y z
N LEU A 1 -31.84 -6.81 2.34
CA LEU A 1 -32.34 -5.91 3.39
C LEU A 1 -33.86 -5.85 3.35
N GLU A 2 -34.48 -6.15 4.48
CA GLU A 2 -35.90 -5.95 4.64
C GLU A 2 -36.23 -4.45 4.72
N PRO A 3 -37.53 -4.03 4.55
CA PRO A 3 -37.89 -2.62 4.60
C PRO A 3 -37.49 -1.89 5.89
N ASP A 4 -37.52 -2.61 7.02
CA ASP A 4 -37.19 -2.11 8.35
C ASP A 4 -35.72 -2.39 8.79
N GLU A 5 -34.80 -2.60 7.83
CA GLU A 5 -33.41 -2.87 8.11
C GLU A 5 -32.48 -1.81 7.50
N THR A 6 -31.43 -1.48 8.25
CA THR A 6 -30.34 -0.59 7.84
C THR A 6 -29.01 -1.35 7.83
N LEU A 7 -28.30 -1.31 6.70
CA LEU A 7 -26.96 -1.82 6.55
C LEU A 7 -25.95 -0.77 7.05
N LEU A 8 -25.04 -1.16 7.93
CA LEU A 8 -23.88 -0.36 8.30
C LEU A 8 -22.66 -0.80 7.49
N VAL A 9 -22.07 0.15 6.78
CA VAL A 9 -20.83 -0.02 6.04
C VAL A 9 -19.75 0.86 6.68
N GLN A 10 -18.65 0.27 7.10
CA GLN A 10 -17.51 0.99 7.66
C GLN A 10 -16.31 0.87 6.73
N SER A 11 -15.79 2.01 6.25
CA SER A 11 -14.67 2.07 5.32
C SER A 11 -14.81 1.12 4.12
N GLY A 12 -16.02 1.03 3.57
CA GLY A 12 -16.36 0.16 2.44
C GLY A 12 -16.69 -1.29 2.80
N LYS A 13 -16.58 -1.69 4.07
CA LYS A 13 -16.88 -3.04 4.54
C LYS A 13 -18.28 -3.11 5.18
N PRO A 14 -19.19 -3.96 4.70
CA PRO A 14 -20.43 -4.25 5.42
C PRO A 14 -20.12 -4.95 6.74
N VAL A 15 -20.49 -4.34 7.85
CA VAL A 15 -20.15 -4.85 9.20
C VAL A 15 -21.36 -5.29 10.01
N ALA A 16 -22.53 -4.71 9.76
CA ALA A 16 -23.74 -5.07 10.49
C ALA A 16 -25.03 -4.73 9.75
N ILE A 17 -26.09 -5.44 10.07
CA ILE A 17 -27.47 -5.07 9.72
C ILE A 17 -28.21 -4.82 11.01
N PHE A 18 -28.86 -3.67 11.11
CA PHE A 18 -29.66 -3.30 12.27
C PHE A 18 -31.13 -3.27 11.89
N ARG A 19 -31.99 -3.77 12.78
CA ARG A 19 -33.38 -3.54 12.66
C ARG A 19 -33.69 -2.09 13.04
N THR A 20 -34.38 -1.38 12.15
CA THR A 20 -34.73 0.03 12.28
C THR A 20 -36.21 0.23 12.01
N HIS A 21 -36.60 1.01 11.04
CA HIS A 21 -37.96 1.21 10.58
C HIS A 21 -37.97 1.57 9.08
N GLU A 22 -39.14 1.51 8.46
CA GLU A 22 -39.27 1.67 7.00
C GLU A 22 -38.81 3.04 6.46
N ASP A 23 -38.90 4.07 7.26
CA ASP A 23 -38.43 5.43 6.90
C ASP A 23 -36.95 5.67 7.27
N ALA A 24 -36.26 4.71 7.85
CA ALA A 24 -34.86 4.85 8.21
C ALA A 24 -33.96 4.77 6.97
N PRO A 25 -32.73 5.37 7.01
CA PRO A 25 -31.75 5.19 5.97
C PRO A 25 -31.46 3.72 5.70
N ARG A 26 -31.51 3.31 4.44
CA ARG A 26 -31.23 1.92 4.03
C ARG A 26 -29.79 1.53 4.27
N VAL A 27 -28.88 2.49 4.12
CA VAL A 27 -27.43 2.29 4.30
C VAL A 27 -26.87 3.47 5.08
N LEU A 28 -26.11 3.15 6.13
CA LEU A 28 -25.25 4.09 6.84
C LEU A 28 -23.80 3.76 6.49
N ILE A 29 -23.08 4.75 6.02
CA ILE A 29 -21.69 4.62 5.64
C ILE A 29 -20.85 5.52 6.54
N ALA A 30 -19.88 4.94 7.22
CA ALA A 30 -19.01 5.63 8.15
C ALA A 30 -17.56 5.17 8.01
N ASN A 31 -16.64 5.95 8.58
CA ASN A 31 -15.24 5.57 8.69
C ASN A 31 -14.96 5.10 10.11
N SER A 32 -14.54 3.85 10.29
CA SER A 32 -14.23 3.13 11.54
C SER A 32 -15.21 3.30 12.71
N ASN A 33 -15.71 4.49 12.92
CA ASN A 33 -16.74 4.86 13.90
C ASN A 33 -16.42 4.49 15.35
N ILE A 34 -15.13 4.54 15.72
CA ILE A 34 -14.68 4.23 17.07
C ILE A 34 -14.88 5.47 17.96
N VAL A 35 -15.52 5.29 19.10
CA VAL A 35 -15.64 6.32 20.12
C VAL A 35 -14.24 6.72 20.60
N PRO A 36 -13.89 8.03 20.68
CA PRO A 36 -12.54 8.47 21.01
C PRO A 36 -11.95 7.84 22.28
N HIS A 37 -12.76 7.64 23.31
CA HIS A 37 -12.33 6.98 24.55
C HIS A 37 -11.81 5.54 24.34
N TRP A 38 -12.27 4.87 23.31
CA TRP A 38 -11.88 3.50 22.96
C TRP A 38 -10.96 3.43 21.75
N ALA A 39 -10.56 4.56 21.20
CA ALA A 39 -9.70 4.62 20.01
C ALA A 39 -8.22 4.36 20.40
N THR A 40 -7.95 3.15 20.88
CA THR A 40 -6.61 2.65 21.12
C THR A 40 -6.23 1.63 20.04
N GLN A 41 -4.94 1.47 19.76
CA GLN A 41 -4.46 0.49 18.78
C GLN A 41 -4.92 -0.93 19.14
N GLU A 42 -4.85 -1.30 20.43
CA GLU A 42 -5.29 -2.62 20.92
C GLU A 42 -6.77 -2.88 20.60
N ASN A 43 -7.64 -1.91 20.84
CA ASN A 43 -9.07 -2.04 20.53
C ASN A 43 -9.29 -2.14 19.02
N PHE A 44 -8.56 -1.32 18.25
CA PHE A 44 -8.64 -1.36 16.79
C PHE A 44 -8.28 -2.73 16.25
N ASP A 45 -7.12 -3.27 16.62
CA ASP A 45 -6.61 -4.57 16.16
C ASP A 45 -7.58 -5.71 16.52
N ARG A 46 -8.13 -5.66 17.75
CA ARG A 46 -9.11 -6.64 18.22
C ARG A 46 -10.39 -6.62 17.37
N TRP A 47 -10.92 -5.45 17.08
CA TRP A 47 -12.16 -5.33 16.31
C TRP A 47 -11.95 -5.55 14.81
N GLU A 48 -10.80 -5.21 14.28
CA GLU A 48 -10.43 -5.55 12.92
C GLU A 48 -10.34 -7.06 12.73
N ALA A 49 -9.69 -7.78 13.66
CA ALA A 49 -9.62 -9.24 13.65
C ALA A 49 -11.01 -9.90 13.75
N GLN A 50 -11.95 -9.27 14.45
CA GLN A 50 -13.34 -9.72 14.53
C GLN A 50 -14.17 -9.34 13.28
N GLY A 51 -13.61 -8.56 12.37
CA GLY A 51 -14.30 -8.10 11.18
C GLY A 51 -15.33 -6.99 11.40
N LEU A 52 -15.32 -6.35 12.57
CA LEU A 52 -16.26 -5.29 12.94
C LEU A 52 -15.88 -3.92 12.40
N ILE A 53 -14.59 -3.70 12.17
CA ILE A 53 -14.04 -2.48 11.58
C ILE A 53 -12.97 -2.84 10.57
N MET A 54 -12.53 -1.86 9.79
CA MET A 54 -11.30 -1.94 9.02
C MET A 54 -10.62 -0.58 9.03
N PHE A 55 -9.32 -0.56 8.78
CA PHE A 55 -8.55 0.67 8.69
C PHE A 55 -9.09 1.55 7.57
N GLY A 56 -9.51 2.77 7.93
CA GLY A 56 -10.01 3.76 6.99
C GLY A 56 -8.91 4.71 6.58
N GLN A 57 -8.65 4.81 5.29
CA GLN A 57 -7.77 5.83 4.75
C GLN A 57 -8.45 7.21 4.81
N MET A 58 -7.65 8.27 4.97
CA MET A 58 -8.14 9.63 5.24
C MET A 58 -9.15 10.17 4.23
N THR A 59 -8.96 9.91 2.96
CA THR A 59 -9.79 10.46 1.88
C THR A 59 -10.78 9.48 1.31
N ALA A 60 -10.39 8.22 1.16
CA ALA A 60 -11.20 7.16 0.57
C ALA A 60 -11.98 6.36 1.60
N GLY A 61 -11.62 6.46 2.89
CA GLY A 61 -12.21 5.66 3.95
C GLY A 61 -13.58 6.12 4.40
N SER A 62 -14.04 7.29 3.98
CA SER A 62 -15.26 7.86 4.50
C SER A 62 -16.49 7.08 4.04
N TRP A 63 -16.77 6.98 2.75
CA TRP A 63 -18.01 6.35 2.32
C TRP A 63 -17.93 5.58 0.99
N ILE A 64 -16.91 5.85 0.18
CA ILE A 64 -16.74 5.21 -1.12
C ILE A 64 -15.46 4.37 -1.18
N TYR A 65 -14.94 3.97 -0.03
CA TYR A 65 -13.73 3.15 0.01
C TYR A 65 -13.96 1.79 -0.66
N ILE A 66 -13.19 1.54 -1.69
CA ILE A 66 -13.24 0.31 -2.49
C ILE A 66 -11.97 -0.54 -2.31
N GLY A 67 -11.28 -0.35 -1.20
CA GLY A 67 -10.00 -0.98 -0.91
C GLY A 67 -8.86 -0.36 -1.71
N THR A 68 -7.85 -1.15 -2.01
CA THR A 68 -6.65 -0.70 -2.74
C THR A 68 -6.95 -0.23 -4.17
N GLN A 69 -8.11 -0.54 -4.74
CA GLN A 69 -8.45 -0.20 -6.12
C GLN A 69 -8.40 1.32 -6.38
N GLY A 70 -8.94 2.15 -5.48
CA GLY A 70 -8.92 3.61 -5.66
C GLY A 70 -7.51 4.17 -5.66
N ILE A 71 -6.66 3.66 -4.78
CA ILE A 71 -5.24 4.02 -4.71
C ILE A 71 -4.49 3.51 -5.95
N LEU A 72 -4.75 2.28 -6.36
CA LEU A 72 -4.15 1.69 -7.56
C LEU A 72 -4.47 2.51 -8.82
N GLN A 73 -5.73 2.93 -8.99
CA GLN A 73 -6.13 3.75 -10.13
C GLN A 73 -5.40 5.09 -10.16
N GLY A 74 -5.38 5.83 -9.06
CA GLY A 74 -4.67 7.11 -8.98
C GLY A 74 -3.17 6.97 -9.23
N THR A 75 -2.56 5.93 -8.66
CA THR A 75 -1.14 5.62 -8.84
C THR A 75 -0.83 5.22 -10.29
N TYR A 76 -1.67 4.40 -10.91
CA TYR A 76 -1.57 4.03 -12.31
C TYR A 76 -1.60 5.26 -13.24
N GLU A 77 -2.56 6.16 -13.03
CA GLU A 77 -2.68 7.39 -13.82
C GLU A 77 -1.48 8.34 -13.59
N THR A 78 -0.96 8.39 -12.38
CA THR A 78 0.23 9.20 -12.04
C THR A 78 1.44 8.70 -12.82
N PHE A 79 1.72 7.40 -12.82
CA PHE A 79 2.83 6.83 -13.59
C PHE A 79 2.62 6.94 -15.10
N GLY A 80 1.39 6.76 -15.59
CA GLY A 80 1.04 6.99 -16.99
C GLY A 80 1.25 8.44 -17.42
N SER A 81 0.87 9.40 -16.55
CA SER A 81 1.10 10.83 -16.80
C SER A 81 2.59 11.16 -16.80
N LEU A 82 3.36 10.62 -15.84
CA LEU A 82 4.80 10.77 -15.79
C LEU A 82 5.45 10.28 -17.09
N ALA A 83 5.11 9.07 -17.54
CA ALA A 83 5.66 8.50 -18.76
C ALA A 83 5.36 9.37 -19.99
N ARG A 84 4.16 9.94 -20.08
CA ARG A 84 3.79 10.90 -21.13
C ARG A 84 4.60 12.19 -21.07
N GLN A 85 4.73 12.78 -19.88
CA GLN A 85 5.48 14.03 -19.66
C GLN A 85 6.96 13.87 -19.97
N GLN A 86 7.54 12.71 -19.67
CA GLN A 86 8.93 12.40 -19.99
C GLN A 86 9.14 11.98 -21.47
N GLY A 87 8.09 11.88 -22.26
CA GLY A 87 8.19 11.43 -23.64
C GLY A 87 8.49 9.94 -23.82
N TRP A 88 8.31 9.13 -22.75
CA TRP A 88 8.59 7.67 -22.81
C TRP A 88 7.45 6.87 -23.42
N GLY A 89 6.25 7.43 -23.46
CA GLY A 89 5.04 6.75 -23.91
C GLY A 89 4.49 5.72 -22.91
N SER A 90 5.35 4.94 -22.27
CA SER A 90 5.04 3.98 -21.18
C SER A 90 6.26 3.83 -20.27
N LEU A 91 6.14 3.04 -19.20
CA LEU A 91 7.29 2.69 -18.34
C LEU A 91 8.07 1.46 -18.85
N LYS A 92 7.84 1.01 -20.07
CA LYS A 92 8.58 -0.13 -20.63
C LYS A 92 10.09 0.12 -20.60
N GLY A 93 10.85 -0.80 -19.99
CA GLY A 93 12.29 -0.67 -19.82
C GLY A 93 12.70 0.41 -18.81
N LYS A 94 11.78 0.89 -17.98
CA LYS A 94 12.03 1.87 -16.92
C LYS A 94 12.01 1.22 -15.57
N PHE A 95 12.96 1.64 -14.71
CA PHE A 95 13.11 1.18 -13.34
C PHE A 95 12.56 2.20 -12.36
N VAL A 96 11.59 1.76 -11.55
CA VAL A 96 10.96 2.53 -10.46
C VAL A 96 11.38 1.94 -9.13
N LEU A 97 11.98 2.76 -8.26
CA LEU A 97 12.34 2.41 -6.89
C LEU A 97 11.39 3.09 -5.91
N THR A 98 10.87 2.33 -4.96
CA THR A 98 10.00 2.84 -3.89
C THR A 98 10.18 2.04 -2.61
N ALA A 99 9.57 2.50 -1.52
CA ALA A 99 9.57 1.80 -0.25
C ALA A 99 8.15 1.73 0.35
N GLY A 100 7.92 0.67 1.11
CA GLY A 100 6.67 0.42 1.82
C GLY A 100 5.64 -0.34 0.99
N LEU A 101 5.10 -1.41 1.59
CA LEU A 101 4.02 -2.24 1.04
C LEU A 101 2.75 -2.20 1.89
N GLY A 102 2.55 -1.10 2.63
CA GLY A 102 1.31 -0.81 3.33
C GLY A 102 0.15 -0.60 2.37
N GLU A 103 -0.93 0.02 2.84
CA GLU A 103 -2.13 0.20 1.99
C GLU A 103 -1.86 1.11 0.79
N MET A 104 -1.20 2.25 1.03
CA MET A 104 -0.87 3.21 -0.03
C MET A 104 0.28 2.72 -0.90
N GLY A 105 1.44 2.47 -0.31
CA GLY A 105 2.65 2.03 -1.01
C GLY A 105 2.47 0.70 -1.73
N GLY A 106 1.68 -0.20 -1.15
CA GLY A 106 1.41 -1.52 -1.74
C GLY A 106 0.69 -1.51 -3.07
N ALA A 107 0.11 -0.39 -3.51
CA ALA A 107 -0.48 -0.25 -4.84
C ALA A 107 0.57 0.05 -5.92
N GLN A 108 1.72 0.60 -5.55
CA GLN A 108 2.72 1.07 -6.51
C GLN A 108 3.29 -0.03 -7.41
N PRO A 109 3.72 -1.20 -6.91
CA PRO A 109 4.34 -2.21 -7.77
C PRO A 109 3.40 -2.65 -8.90
N LEU A 110 2.13 -2.89 -8.60
CA LEU A 110 1.15 -3.26 -9.61
C LEU A 110 0.87 -2.11 -10.59
N ALA A 111 0.77 -0.87 -10.10
CA ALA A 111 0.58 0.30 -10.97
C ALA A 111 1.76 0.51 -11.94
N VAL A 112 2.99 0.25 -11.48
CA VAL A 112 4.19 0.31 -12.33
C VAL A 112 4.14 -0.78 -13.41
N THR A 113 3.88 -2.03 -13.03
CA THR A 113 3.81 -3.14 -14.01
C THR A 113 2.67 -2.98 -15.00
N MET A 114 1.52 -2.47 -14.59
CA MET A 114 0.41 -2.12 -15.49
C MET A 114 0.80 -1.03 -16.52
N ASN A 115 1.75 -0.17 -16.19
CA ASN A 115 2.36 0.80 -17.11
C ASN A 115 3.56 0.23 -17.89
N GLY A 116 3.86 -1.07 -17.75
CA GLY A 116 4.93 -1.77 -18.47
C GLY A 116 6.31 -1.65 -17.83
N GLY A 117 6.43 -1.08 -16.62
CA GLY A 117 7.70 -0.83 -15.94
C GLY A 117 8.16 -1.94 -15.00
N VAL A 118 9.36 -1.77 -14.46
CA VAL A 118 9.96 -2.63 -13.43
C VAL A 118 9.93 -1.88 -12.09
N ALA A 119 9.32 -2.48 -11.08
CA ALA A 119 9.29 -1.93 -9.72
C ALA A 119 10.21 -2.72 -8.78
N LEU A 120 11.06 -2.03 -8.02
CA LEU A 120 11.71 -2.56 -6.82
C LEU A 120 11.12 -1.84 -5.60
N VAL A 121 10.56 -2.61 -4.67
CA VAL A 121 9.93 -2.09 -3.47
C VAL A 121 10.63 -2.63 -2.24
N VAL A 122 11.23 -1.75 -1.45
CA VAL A 122 11.86 -2.10 -0.18
C VAL A 122 10.81 -2.11 0.93
N GLU A 123 10.74 -3.19 1.71
CA GLU A 123 9.78 -3.36 2.81
C GLU A 123 10.45 -4.04 4.00
N VAL A 124 10.22 -3.54 5.21
CA VAL A 124 10.80 -4.09 6.43
C VAL A 124 10.05 -5.29 6.99
N ASP A 125 8.80 -5.48 6.58
CA ASP A 125 7.87 -6.45 7.13
C ASP A 125 7.59 -7.58 6.13
N GLN A 126 8.13 -8.77 6.43
CA GLN A 126 7.93 -9.96 5.59
C GLN A 126 6.44 -10.28 5.37
N TRP A 127 5.59 -10.07 6.38
CA TRP A 127 4.16 -10.32 6.25
C TRP A 127 3.51 -9.46 5.16
N ARG A 128 3.95 -8.21 5.03
CA ARG A 128 3.45 -7.32 3.97
C ARG A 128 3.90 -7.78 2.59
N ILE A 129 5.15 -8.25 2.47
CA ILE A 129 5.66 -8.85 1.23
C ILE A 129 4.82 -10.07 0.85
N ASP A 130 4.65 -11.01 1.77
CA ASP A 130 3.89 -12.25 1.54
C ASP A 130 2.46 -11.97 1.10
N ARG A 131 1.81 -11.01 1.75
CA ARG A 131 0.46 -10.56 1.38
C ARG A 131 0.41 -10.02 -0.05
N ARG A 132 1.41 -9.26 -0.48
CA ARG A 132 1.45 -8.70 -1.84
C ARG A 132 1.78 -9.73 -2.90
N LEU A 133 2.59 -10.73 -2.60
CA LEU A 133 2.79 -11.91 -3.44
C LEU A 133 1.48 -12.70 -3.59
N GLN A 134 0.79 -12.98 -2.47
CA GLN A 134 -0.49 -13.70 -2.49
C GLN A 134 -1.55 -13.00 -3.34
N HIS A 135 -1.61 -11.67 -3.27
CA HIS A 135 -2.56 -10.86 -4.02
C HIS A 135 -2.06 -10.40 -5.39
N ARG A 136 -0.90 -10.88 -5.83
CA ARG A 136 -0.29 -10.59 -7.14
C ARG A 136 -0.02 -9.10 -7.39
N TYR A 137 0.36 -8.37 -6.34
CA TYR A 137 0.91 -7.02 -6.44
C TYR A 137 2.43 -7.06 -6.60
N LEU A 138 3.06 -8.14 -6.12
CA LEU A 138 4.45 -8.50 -6.39
C LEU A 138 4.47 -9.80 -7.19
N ASP A 139 5.47 -9.94 -8.05
CA ASP A 139 5.75 -11.16 -8.81
C ASP A 139 6.73 -12.05 -8.08
N VAL A 140 7.77 -11.45 -7.49
CA VAL A 140 8.84 -12.14 -6.76
C VAL A 140 9.31 -11.29 -5.58
N ALA A 141 9.97 -11.92 -4.61
CA ALA A 141 10.63 -11.21 -3.52
C ALA A 141 11.87 -11.95 -3.02
N THR A 142 12.79 -11.22 -2.41
CA THR A 142 14.02 -11.74 -1.82
C THR A 142 14.48 -10.82 -0.68
N ASP A 143 15.37 -11.29 0.17
CA ASP A 143 16.14 -10.52 1.16
C ASP A 143 17.56 -10.18 0.66
N ASN A 144 17.90 -10.62 -0.55
CA ASN A 144 19.22 -10.45 -1.14
C ASN A 144 19.21 -9.34 -2.20
N ILE A 145 19.93 -8.26 -1.92
CA ILE A 145 20.03 -7.08 -2.80
C ILE A 145 20.62 -7.41 -4.18
N GLU A 146 21.59 -8.33 -4.25
CA GLU A 146 22.23 -8.73 -5.53
C GLU A 146 21.22 -9.46 -6.42
N GLU A 147 20.46 -10.37 -5.83
CA GLU A 147 19.44 -11.11 -6.54
C GLU A 147 18.31 -10.16 -7.02
N ALA A 148 17.86 -9.25 -6.15
CA ALA A 148 16.87 -8.25 -6.52
C ALA A 148 17.34 -7.39 -7.70
N MET A 149 18.57 -6.89 -7.65
CA MET A 149 19.15 -6.09 -8.72
C MET A 149 19.35 -6.87 -10.01
N THR A 150 19.75 -8.13 -9.94
CA THR A 150 19.82 -9.02 -11.11
C THR A 150 18.45 -9.11 -11.81
N TRP A 151 17.39 -9.32 -11.05
CA TRP A 151 16.02 -9.37 -11.60
C TRP A 151 15.58 -8.03 -12.20
N VAL A 152 15.95 -6.91 -11.58
CA VAL A 152 15.66 -5.56 -12.10
C VAL A 152 16.35 -5.37 -13.46
N GLU A 153 17.66 -5.60 -13.51
CA GLU A 153 18.49 -5.40 -14.72
C GLU A 153 18.01 -6.27 -15.88
N GLU A 154 17.73 -7.55 -15.61
CA GLU A 154 17.20 -8.47 -16.61
C GLU A 154 15.83 -8.04 -17.14
N ALA A 155 14.91 -7.65 -16.26
CA ALA A 155 13.58 -7.22 -16.66
C ALA A 155 13.62 -5.91 -17.47
N VAL A 156 14.44 -4.94 -17.03
CA VAL A 156 14.66 -3.68 -17.77
C VAL A 156 15.24 -3.95 -19.15
N ALA A 157 16.30 -4.78 -19.25
CA ALA A 157 16.93 -5.11 -20.53
C ALA A 157 15.98 -5.80 -21.52
N ARG A 158 15.08 -6.65 -21.00
CA ARG A 158 14.06 -7.32 -21.83
C ARG A 158 12.83 -6.46 -22.09
N GLY A 159 12.70 -5.31 -21.41
CA GLY A 159 11.47 -4.50 -21.45
C GLY A 159 10.26 -5.26 -20.92
N GLU A 160 10.48 -6.13 -19.95
CA GLU A 160 9.48 -6.94 -19.27
C GLU A 160 8.97 -6.21 -18.04
N ALA A 161 7.66 -6.16 -17.84
CA ALA A 161 7.08 -5.61 -16.63
C ALA A 161 7.30 -6.58 -15.46
N LYS A 162 7.84 -6.10 -14.33
CA LYS A 162 8.10 -6.95 -13.18
C LYS A 162 8.04 -6.16 -11.87
N ALA A 163 7.37 -6.73 -10.87
CA ALA A 163 7.27 -6.20 -9.54
C ALA A 163 8.07 -7.05 -8.55
N ILE A 164 9.09 -6.46 -7.94
CA ILE A 164 10.09 -7.12 -7.09
C ILE A 164 10.01 -6.53 -5.68
N GLY A 165 9.83 -7.39 -4.67
CA GLY A 165 9.94 -7.03 -3.25
C GLY A 165 11.35 -7.31 -2.73
N LEU A 166 11.90 -6.37 -1.98
CA LEU A 166 13.17 -6.55 -1.26
C LEU A 166 12.94 -6.34 0.23
N LEU A 167 13.14 -7.40 1.01
CA LEU A 167 13.07 -7.31 2.47
C LEU A 167 14.28 -6.53 3.00
N GLY A 168 14.03 -5.43 3.67
CA GLY A 168 15.08 -4.61 4.26
C GLY A 168 14.59 -3.24 4.69
N ASN A 169 15.47 -2.51 5.36
CA ASN A 169 15.20 -1.14 5.76
C ASN A 169 15.63 -0.17 4.65
N ALA A 170 14.72 0.67 4.18
CA ALA A 170 15.01 1.64 3.13
C ALA A 170 16.13 2.62 3.53
N ALA A 171 16.27 2.94 4.82
CA ALA A 171 17.35 3.78 5.33
C ALA A 171 18.75 3.14 5.18
N GLU A 172 18.82 1.83 5.00
CA GLU A 172 20.05 1.08 4.77
C GLU A 172 20.22 0.72 3.29
N ILE A 173 19.16 0.21 2.67
CA ILE A 173 19.16 -0.25 1.27
C ILE A 173 19.38 0.91 0.29
N LEU A 174 18.72 2.07 0.49
CA LEU A 174 18.86 3.18 -0.45
C LEU A 174 20.29 3.73 -0.51
N PRO A 175 20.99 3.99 0.61
CA PRO A 175 22.40 4.36 0.57
C PRO A 175 23.29 3.31 -0.10
N GLU A 176 23.02 2.02 0.11
CA GLU A 176 23.76 0.94 -0.53
C GLU A 176 23.58 0.93 -2.05
N LEU A 177 22.33 1.09 -2.53
CA LEU A 177 22.07 1.21 -3.97
C LEU A 177 22.80 2.42 -4.58
N VAL A 178 22.81 3.55 -3.87
CA VAL A 178 23.58 4.74 -4.30
C VAL A 178 25.07 4.44 -4.37
N ALA A 179 25.66 3.78 -3.34
CA ALA A 179 27.06 3.40 -3.32
C ALA A 179 27.43 2.46 -4.48
N ARG A 180 26.51 1.61 -4.91
CA ARG A 180 26.64 0.72 -6.09
C ARG A 180 26.45 1.44 -7.42
N GLY A 181 26.12 2.73 -7.41
CA GLY A 181 25.90 3.51 -8.63
C GLY A 181 24.58 3.21 -9.34
N VAL A 182 23.62 2.57 -8.66
CA VAL A 182 22.29 2.30 -9.19
C VAL A 182 21.54 3.60 -9.45
N LYS A 183 20.95 3.73 -10.63
CA LYS A 183 20.21 4.93 -11.06
C LYS A 183 18.80 4.55 -11.50
N PRO A 184 17.83 4.60 -10.60
CA PRO A 184 16.43 4.44 -10.99
C PRO A 184 15.99 5.55 -11.95
N ASP A 185 15.09 5.25 -12.90
CA ASP A 185 14.44 6.28 -13.73
C ASP A 185 13.45 7.10 -12.91
N VAL A 186 12.84 6.48 -11.89
CA VAL A 186 11.84 7.10 -11.00
C VAL A 186 12.09 6.63 -9.56
N VAL A 187 12.02 7.55 -8.63
CA VAL A 187 11.99 7.25 -7.19
C VAL A 187 10.71 7.83 -6.61
N THR A 188 9.99 7.05 -5.81
CA THR A 188 8.78 7.50 -5.13
C THR A 188 8.81 7.08 -3.66
N ASP A 189 7.99 7.73 -2.88
CA ASP A 189 7.70 7.37 -1.49
C ASP A 189 6.23 7.66 -1.17
N GLN A 190 5.60 6.76 -0.43
CA GLN A 190 4.25 6.94 0.11
C GLN A 190 4.25 6.50 1.58
N THR A 191 5.04 7.17 2.40
CA THR A 191 5.14 6.84 3.80
C THR A 191 3.99 7.45 4.59
N SER A 192 3.40 6.66 5.49
CA SER A 192 2.35 7.15 6.40
C SER A 192 2.97 8.06 7.46
N ALA A 193 2.60 9.35 7.43
CA ALA A 193 3.06 10.34 8.42
C ALA A 193 2.04 10.57 9.55
N HIS A 194 0.99 9.75 9.65
CA HIS A 194 -0.11 9.95 10.60
C HIS A 194 0.17 9.36 11.97
N ASP A 195 1.02 8.36 12.04
CA ASP A 195 1.47 7.75 13.28
C ASP A 195 2.99 7.83 13.36
N PRO A 196 3.54 8.63 14.26
CA PRO A 196 4.99 8.80 14.39
C PRO A 196 5.72 7.52 14.77
N LEU A 197 5.07 6.60 15.51
CA LEU A 197 5.68 5.37 15.98
C LEU A 197 5.48 4.19 15.03
N LEU A 198 4.29 4.08 14.41
CA LEU A 198 3.99 3.00 13.46
C LEU A 198 4.39 3.35 12.02
N GLY A 199 4.50 4.65 11.72
CA GLY A 199 4.91 5.13 10.41
C GLY A 199 6.42 5.28 10.26
N TYR A 200 7.10 5.74 11.30
CA TYR A 200 8.53 6.02 11.28
C TYR A 200 9.20 5.65 12.60
N ILE A 201 10.15 4.74 12.53
CA ILE A 201 11.12 4.53 13.60
C ILE A 201 12.49 4.87 13.01
N PRO A 202 13.30 5.75 13.64
CA PRO A 202 14.64 6.05 13.16
C PRO A 202 15.47 4.76 13.02
N ALA A 203 16.28 4.69 11.95
CA ALA A 203 17.16 3.54 11.76
C ALA A 203 18.09 3.36 12.97
N GLY A 204 18.20 2.12 13.44
CA GLY A 204 19.00 1.77 14.61
C GLY A 204 18.28 1.90 15.97
N MET A 205 17.03 2.33 15.99
CA MET A 205 16.19 2.36 17.19
C MET A 205 15.15 1.23 17.17
N THR A 206 14.84 0.72 18.35
CA THR A 206 13.66 -0.12 18.55
C THR A 206 12.43 0.75 18.80
N LEU A 207 11.23 0.17 18.69
CA LEU A 207 9.98 0.87 19.01
C LEU A 207 9.99 1.45 20.43
N ALA A 208 10.53 0.70 21.39
CA ALA A 208 10.60 1.14 22.80
C ALA A 208 11.57 2.31 23.02
N GLU A 209 12.62 2.44 22.21
CA GLU A 209 13.55 3.56 22.27
C GLU A 209 13.03 4.81 21.55
N ALA A 210 12.12 4.63 20.60
CA ALA A 210 11.52 5.71 19.83
C ALA A 210 10.27 6.31 20.52
N ALA A 211 9.65 5.58 21.48
CA ALA A 211 8.46 5.99 22.22
C ALA A 211 8.81 6.91 23.40
#